data_947909fab44a4b32feb1ff4c187cca51
#
_entry.id   947909fab44a4b32feb1ff4c187cca51
#
_cell.length_a   1.000
_cell.length_b   1.000
_cell.length_c   1.000
_cell.angle_alpha   90.00
_cell.angle_beta   90.00
_cell.angle_gamma   90.00
#
_symmetry.space_group_name_H-M   'P 1'
#
loop_
_entity.id
_entity.type
_entity.pdbx_description
1 polymer ?
#
loop_
_entity_poly.entity_id
_entity_poly.type
_entity_poly.pdbx_seq_one_letter_code
_entity_poly.pdbx_strand_id
1 'polypeptide(L)'
;RIEDCARRKIQIVTWEQKEYPAQLKEIDSTPPVLYYRGDLTAATAPLIFALVGTRRPSAYGVEVMRQLTTDLAKAGVVIVSGMADGLDGEAHQAALRNGMPSIACLAFGHERCYPSQNRMLKSTIEKQGLTLSEYPPGLEIQKSFFLQRNRLIVGLSRGICVVEARESSGTMNQVRHALDFGRDVFSVPGSIFSPLCAGTNRLLQEGAHLVRNADDILRFYGLERVSALPKETVDAPAISISPMAQRIYDVLTCQPLTLAQICDAADMPSAQTMAALTELELAGLSCQMAGRQFIRKGS
;
A
#
# COMPACT_ATOMS: atom_id res chain seq x y z
N ARG A 1 20.25 15.13 -23.84
CA ARG A 1 19.35 14.53 -22.81
C ARG A 1 17.90 14.63 -23.21
N ILE A 2 17.42 15.81 -23.67
CA ILE A 2 16.01 15.99 -24.11
C ILE A 2 15.67 15.02 -25.26
N GLU A 3 16.51 14.90 -26.26
CA GLU A 3 16.34 13.98 -27.38
C GLU A 3 16.34 12.49 -26.93
N ASP A 4 17.15 12.14 -25.93
CA ASP A 4 17.15 10.78 -25.35
C ASP A 4 15.86 10.49 -24.59
N CYS A 5 15.31 11.47 -23.86
CA CYS A 5 14.00 11.38 -23.24
C CYS A 5 12.90 11.17 -24.28
N ALA A 6 12.90 11.96 -25.37
CA ALA A 6 11.93 11.85 -26.44
C ALA A 6 11.95 10.46 -27.09
N ARG A 7 13.14 9.95 -27.45
CA ARG A 7 13.30 8.57 -27.98
C ARG A 7 12.76 7.50 -27.04
N ARG A 8 12.89 7.69 -25.75
CA ARG A 8 12.46 6.76 -24.71
C ARG A 8 11.03 6.99 -24.25
N LYS A 9 10.29 7.92 -24.86
CA LYS A 9 8.95 8.33 -24.44
C LYS A 9 8.88 8.75 -22.97
N ILE A 10 9.92 9.44 -22.49
CA ILE A 10 9.99 10.05 -21.16
C ILE A 10 9.61 11.51 -21.35
N GLN A 11 8.61 11.95 -20.61
CA GLN A 11 8.18 13.34 -20.59
C GLN A 11 8.92 14.10 -19.49
N ILE A 12 8.98 15.41 -19.64
CA ILE A 12 9.69 16.30 -18.70
C ILE A 12 8.74 17.42 -18.32
N VAL A 13 8.69 17.72 -17.03
CA VAL A 13 8.01 18.91 -16.51
C VAL A 13 8.96 19.66 -15.57
N THR A 14 8.99 20.99 -15.70
CA THR A 14 9.81 21.86 -14.85
C THR A 14 8.94 22.61 -13.87
N TRP A 15 9.52 23.03 -12.76
CA TRP A 15 8.80 23.69 -11.65
C TRP A 15 8.08 24.98 -12.08
N GLU A 16 8.53 25.63 -13.14
CA GLU A 16 7.92 26.83 -13.69
C GLU A 16 6.61 26.55 -14.45
N GLN A 17 6.46 25.33 -14.95
CA GLN A 17 5.29 24.94 -15.75
C GLN A 17 4.06 24.77 -14.84
N LYS A 18 2.90 25.06 -15.42
CA LYS A 18 1.60 24.98 -14.73
C LYS A 18 1.25 23.54 -14.34
N GLU A 19 1.68 22.58 -15.16
CA GLU A 19 1.44 21.15 -15.01
C GLU A 19 2.30 20.51 -13.92
N TYR A 20 3.30 21.23 -13.40
CA TYR A 20 4.11 20.73 -12.31
C TYR A 20 3.28 20.54 -11.04
N PRO A 21 3.37 19.39 -10.34
CA PRO A 21 2.57 19.11 -9.15
C PRO A 21 2.74 20.20 -8.07
N ALA A 22 1.66 20.90 -7.77
CA ALA A 22 1.69 22.07 -6.87
C ALA A 22 2.21 21.69 -5.48
N GLN A 23 1.85 20.50 -4.98
CA GLN A 23 2.26 20.00 -3.67
C GLN A 23 3.79 19.88 -3.52
N LEU A 24 4.50 19.56 -4.63
CA LEU A 24 5.96 19.50 -4.61
C LEU A 24 6.62 20.88 -4.57
N LYS A 25 5.91 21.95 -4.90
CA LYS A 25 6.43 23.31 -4.78
C LYS A 25 6.48 23.79 -3.33
N GLU A 26 5.78 23.11 -2.44
CA GLU A 26 5.68 23.45 -1.01
C GLU A 26 6.80 22.86 -0.16
N ILE A 27 7.60 21.94 -0.70
CA ILE A 27 8.66 21.28 0.06
C ILE A 27 10.01 21.99 -0.11
N ASP A 28 10.83 22.02 0.93
CA ASP A 28 12.10 22.78 0.96
C ASP A 28 13.10 22.41 -0.13
N SER A 29 13.07 21.19 -0.61
CA SER A 29 14.00 20.68 -1.62
C SER A 29 13.27 20.25 -2.90
N THR A 30 12.41 21.16 -3.40
CA THR A 30 11.67 20.95 -4.66
C THR A 30 12.59 20.61 -5.82
N PRO A 31 12.41 19.48 -6.52
CA PRO A 31 13.20 19.17 -7.70
C PRO A 31 12.82 20.13 -8.84
N PRO A 32 13.80 20.85 -9.44
CA PRO A 32 13.50 21.82 -10.52
C PRO A 32 12.98 21.14 -11.78
N VAL A 33 13.27 19.87 -11.96
CA VAL A 33 12.88 19.07 -13.13
C VAL A 33 12.38 17.70 -12.68
N LEU A 34 11.27 17.28 -13.23
CA LEU A 34 10.74 15.92 -13.07
C LEU A 34 10.66 15.24 -14.44
N TYR A 35 11.09 14.00 -14.47
CA TYR A 35 10.92 13.06 -15.56
C TYR A 35 9.74 12.17 -15.25
N TYR A 36 8.86 11.92 -16.23
CA TYR A 36 7.68 11.10 -15.97
C TYR A 36 7.25 10.26 -17.17
N ARG A 37 6.48 9.22 -16.87
CA ARG A 37 5.70 8.42 -17.82
C ARG A 37 4.32 8.16 -17.24
N GLY A 38 3.34 8.09 -18.11
CA GLY A 38 1.95 7.96 -17.73
C GLY A 38 1.22 9.29 -17.71
N ASP A 39 0.15 9.35 -16.94
CA ASP A 39 -0.72 10.53 -16.87
C ASP A 39 -0.36 11.43 -15.68
N LEU A 40 0.20 12.59 -15.97
CA LEU A 40 0.60 13.57 -14.95
C LEU A 40 -0.60 14.12 -14.16
N THR A 41 -1.82 14.06 -14.71
CA THR A 41 -3.03 14.52 -14.02
C THR A 41 -3.32 13.73 -12.74
N ALA A 42 -2.82 12.50 -12.62
CA ALA A 42 -2.89 11.74 -11.36
C ALA A 42 -2.26 12.50 -10.17
N ALA A 43 -1.26 13.36 -10.44
CA ALA A 43 -0.62 14.18 -9.41
C ALA A 43 -1.43 15.45 -9.04
N THR A 44 -2.60 15.67 -9.65
CA THR A 44 -3.54 16.76 -9.34
C THR A 44 -4.83 16.26 -8.69
N ALA A 45 -4.89 14.99 -8.31
CA ALA A 45 -6.06 14.40 -7.66
C ALA A 45 -6.40 15.13 -6.35
N PRO A 46 -7.69 15.23 -5.99
CA PRO A 46 -8.14 15.95 -4.78
C PRO A 46 -7.50 15.42 -3.50
N LEU A 47 -7.27 14.11 -3.42
CA LEU A 47 -6.52 13.48 -2.34
C LEU A 47 -5.52 12.48 -2.91
N ILE A 48 -4.25 12.75 -2.65
CA ILE A 48 -3.14 11.82 -2.85
C ILE A 48 -2.65 11.41 -1.48
N PHE A 49 -2.53 10.11 -1.24
CA PHE A 49 -2.17 9.56 0.05
C PHE A 49 -1.03 8.57 -0.05
N ALA A 50 -0.01 8.70 0.81
CA ALA A 50 1.14 7.82 0.81
C ALA A 50 0.87 6.56 1.65
N LEU A 51 1.00 5.39 1.04
CA LEU A 51 1.01 4.11 1.72
C LEU A 51 2.39 3.48 1.61
N VAL A 52 3.01 3.20 2.76
CA VAL A 52 4.41 2.76 2.82
C VAL A 52 4.63 1.71 3.89
N GLY A 53 5.77 1.00 3.80
CA GLY A 53 6.14 0.07 4.84
C GLY A 53 7.38 -0.75 4.53
N THR A 54 7.51 -1.87 5.22
CA THR A 54 8.67 -2.75 5.12
C THR A 54 8.77 -3.44 3.75
N ARG A 55 10.01 -3.68 3.32
CA ARG A 55 10.31 -4.48 2.11
C ARG A 55 10.10 -5.99 2.30
N ARG A 56 9.96 -6.44 3.54
CA ARG A 56 9.73 -7.85 3.90
C ARG A 56 8.57 -7.92 4.88
N PRO A 57 7.34 -7.76 4.38
CA PRO A 57 6.14 -7.75 5.22
C PRO A 57 5.80 -9.11 5.77
N SER A 58 5.04 -9.10 6.86
CA SER A 58 4.30 -10.27 7.30
C SER A 58 3.06 -10.48 6.42
N ALA A 59 2.40 -11.63 6.58
CA ALA A 59 1.10 -11.88 5.95
C ALA A 59 0.06 -10.86 6.40
N TYR A 60 0.07 -10.49 7.68
CA TYR A 60 -0.77 -9.43 8.24
C TYR A 60 -0.55 -8.10 7.52
N GLY A 61 0.71 -7.66 7.38
CA GLY A 61 1.03 -6.39 6.72
C GLY A 61 0.59 -6.35 5.25
N VAL A 62 0.74 -7.47 4.53
CA VAL A 62 0.25 -7.61 3.14
C VAL A 62 -1.26 -7.46 3.07
N GLU A 63 -2.00 -8.14 3.94
CA GLU A 63 -3.47 -8.10 3.92
C GLU A 63 -3.99 -6.73 4.33
N VAL A 64 -3.43 -6.12 5.38
CA VAL A 64 -3.77 -4.75 5.79
C VAL A 64 -3.50 -3.75 4.65
N MET A 65 -2.31 -3.82 4.01
CA MET A 65 -1.98 -2.94 2.89
C MET A 65 -2.99 -3.08 1.76
N ARG A 66 -3.34 -4.31 1.40
CA ARG A 66 -4.30 -4.62 0.34
C ARG A 66 -5.68 -4.06 0.65
N GLN A 67 -6.18 -4.30 1.87
CA GLN A 67 -7.50 -3.85 2.29
C GLN A 67 -7.57 -2.31 2.35
N LEU A 68 -6.62 -1.67 3.02
CA LEU A 68 -6.56 -0.19 3.09
C LEU A 68 -6.50 0.43 1.70
N THR A 69 -5.63 -0.08 0.82
CA THR A 69 -5.51 0.44 -0.53
C THR A 69 -6.79 0.26 -1.33
N THR A 70 -7.42 -0.91 -1.24
CA THR A 70 -8.69 -1.20 -1.92
C THR A 70 -9.78 -0.22 -1.51
N ASP A 71 -9.92 0.02 -0.21
CA ASP A 71 -10.97 0.88 0.31
C ASP A 71 -10.72 2.37 0.02
N LEU A 72 -9.46 2.82 0.11
CA LEU A 72 -9.06 4.18 -0.28
C LEU A 72 -9.26 4.40 -1.79
N ALA A 73 -8.90 3.42 -2.62
CA ALA A 73 -9.10 3.48 -4.07
C ALA A 73 -10.59 3.60 -4.42
N LYS A 74 -11.46 2.81 -3.79
CA LYS A 74 -12.93 2.91 -3.96
C LYS A 74 -13.50 4.26 -3.53
N ALA A 75 -12.81 4.97 -2.64
CA ALA A 75 -13.17 6.33 -2.23
C ALA A 75 -12.56 7.42 -3.15
N GLY A 76 -11.89 7.04 -4.25
CA GLY A 76 -11.28 7.98 -5.19
C GLY A 76 -9.93 8.54 -4.76
N VAL A 77 -9.28 7.95 -3.75
CA VAL A 77 -7.96 8.37 -3.27
C VAL A 77 -6.87 7.81 -4.16
N VAL A 78 -6.01 8.67 -4.69
CA VAL A 78 -4.84 8.26 -5.46
C VAL A 78 -3.71 7.87 -4.50
N ILE A 79 -3.18 6.67 -4.68
CA ILE A 79 -2.10 6.16 -3.84
C ILE A 79 -0.74 6.53 -4.43
N VAL A 80 0.14 7.08 -3.60
CA VAL A 80 1.56 7.29 -3.93
C VAL A 80 2.44 6.40 -3.07
N SER A 81 3.47 5.79 -3.68
CA SER A 81 4.46 4.97 -2.98
C SER A 81 5.79 4.92 -3.75
N GLY A 82 6.74 4.14 -3.24
CA GLY A 82 8.12 4.13 -3.75
C GLY A 82 8.46 2.99 -4.70
N MET A 83 7.52 2.12 -5.05
CA MET A 83 7.77 0.94 -5.89
C MET A 83 8.90 0.03 -5.39
N ALA A 84 9.18 0.04 -4.08
CA ALA A 84 10.08 -0.91 -3.45
C ALA A 84 9.45 -2.31 -3.37
N ASP A 85 10.25 -3.30 -2.97
CA ASP A 85 9.72 -4.61 -2.60
C ASP A 85 8.74 -4.51 -1.42
N GLY A 86 7.89 -5.51 -1.26
CA GLY A 86 6.98 -5.64 -0.14
C GLY A 86 5.79 -4.68 -0.23
N LEU A 87 5.54 -3.90 0.82
CA LEU A 87 4.30 -3.14 0.97
C LEU A 87 4.10 -2.06 -0.08
N ASP A 88 5.15 -1.41 -0.57
CA ASP A 88 5.02 -0.43 -1.66
C ASP A 88 4.46 -1.09 -2.94
N GLY A 89 4.99 -2.26 -3.29
CA GLY A 89 4.51 -3.03 -4.45
C GLY A 89 3.05 -3.48 -4.29
N GLU A 90 2.67 -3.95 -3.09
CA GLU A 90 1.28 -4.34 -2.79
C GLU A 90 0.32 -3.16 -2.89
N ALA A 91 0.70 -1.98 -2.39
CA ALA A 91 -0.11 -0.77 -2.50
C ALA A 91 -0.40 -0.42 -3.97
N HIS A 92 0.64 -0.38 -4.81
CA HIS A 92 0.47 -0.12 -6.24
C HIS A 92 -0.43 -1.16 -6.92
N GLN A 93 -0.21 -2.45 -6.66
CA GLN A 93 -1.01 -3.52 -7.26
C GLN A 93 -2.48 -3.45 -6.84
N ALA A 94 -2.75 -3.20 -5.56
CA ALA A 94 -4.11 -3.11 -5.05
C ALA A 94 -4.86 -1.90 -5.64
N ALA A 95 -4.21 -0.72 -5.76
CA ALA A 95 -4.80 0.45 -6.40
C ALA A 95 -5.19 0.16 -7.86
N LEU A 96 -4.26 -0.39 -8.64
CA LEU A 96 -4.49 -0.71 -10.06
C LEU A 96 -5.57 -1.78 -10.26
N ARG A 97 -5.64 -2.80 -9.41
CA ARG A 97 -6.71 -3.83 -9.46
C ARG A 97 -8.10 -3.23 -9.22
N ASN A 98 -8.18 -2.12 -8.51
CA ASN A 98 -9.43 -1.40 -8.26
C ASN A 98 -9.70 -0.27 -9.27
N GLY A 99 -8.96 -0.24 -10.39
CA GLY A 99 -9.14 0.74 -11.47
C GLY A 99 -8.69 2.16 -11.12
N MET A 100 -7.98 2.35 -9.99
CA MET A 100 -7.47 3.66 -9.61
C MET A 100 -6.02 3.84 -10.06
N PRO A 101 -5.66 5.04 -10.59
CA PRO A 101 -4.28 5.35 -10.88
C PRO A 101 -3.43 5.30 -9.61
N SER A 102 -2.17 4.89 -9.76
CA SER A 102 -1.20 4.93 -8.68
C SER A 102 0.04 5.70 -9.12
N ILE A 103 0.65 6.43 -8.19
CA ILE A 103 1.85 7.23 -8.45
C ILE A 103 3.06 6.53 -7.86
N ALA A 104 4.01 6.15 -8.72
CA ALA A 104 5.27 5.58 -8.26
C ALA A 104 6.41 6.60 -8.39
N CYS A 105 6.97 7.02 -7.27
CA CYS A 105 8.20 7.80 -7.25
C CYS A 105 9.41 6.87 -7.41
N LEU A 106 10.27 7.13 -8.39
CA LEU A 106 11.43 6.30 -8.70
C LEU A 106 12.71 6.93 -8.14
N ALA A 107 13.62 6.09 -7.66
CA ALA A 107 14.97 6.48 -7.22
C ALA A 107 16.02 6.29 -8.33
N PHE A 108 15.59 6.32 -9.60
CA PHE A 108 16.42 6.05 -10.77
C PHE A 108 15.74 6.56 -12.05
N GLY A 109 16.48 6.66 -13.13
CA GLY A 109 15.94 7.02 -14.44
C GLY A 109 14.98 5.97 -15.00
N HIS A 110 14.00 6.41 -15.80
CA HIS A 110 12.88 5.58 -16.28
C HIS A 110 13.29 4.36 -17.12
N GLU A 111 14.49 4.34 -17.69
CA GLU A 111 15.03 3.21 -18.45
C GLU A 111 15.40 2.01 -17.56
N ARG A 112 15.48 2.23 -16.25
CA ARG A 112 15.84 1.22 -15.27
C ARG A 112 14.60 0.76 -14.49
N CYS A 113 14.77 -0.36 -13.78
CA CYS A 113 13.78 -0.84 -12.80
C CYS A 113 14.51 -1.51 -11.64
N TYR A 114 14.25 -1.02 -10.45
CA TYR A 114 14.76 -1.61 -9.22
C TYR A 114 13.64 -1.61 -8.15
N PRO A 115 13.33 -2.77 -7.57
CA PRO A 115 13.87 -4.08 -7.90
C PRO A 115 13.41 -4.58 -9.28
N SER A 116 14.19 -5.49 -9.89
CA SER A 116 13.94 -5.95 -11.27
C SER A 116 12.64 -6.75 -11.41
N GLN A 117 12.19 -7.41 -10.36
CA GLN A 117 10.91 -8.14 -10.32
C GLN A 117 9.71 -7.22 -10.50
N ASN A 118 9.80 -5.95 -10.13
CA ASN A 118 8.72 -4.97 -10.27
C ASN A 118 8.61 -4.40 -11.70
N ARG A 119 9.32 -4.96 -12.70
CA ARG A 119 9.29 -4.46 -14.09
C ARG A 119 7.90 -4.47 -14.70
N MET A 120 7.14 -5.55 -14.49
CA MET A 120 5.76 -5.65 -14.98
C MET A 120 4.86 -4.63 -14.28
N LEU A 121 4.99 -4.50 -12.96
CA LEU A 121 4.25 -3.53 -12.17
C LEU A 121 4.54 -2.10 -12.65
N LYS A 122 5.83 -1.75 -12.83
CA LYS A 122 6.23 -0.44 -13.37
C LYS A 122 5.57 -0.16 -14.71
N SER A 123 5.61 -1.13 -15.64
CA SER A 123 4.97 -0.99 -16.96
C SER A 123 3.45 -0.79 -16.87
N THR A 124 2.79 -1.43 -15.89
CA THR A 124 1.35 -1.26 -15.67
C THR A 124 1.05 0.12 -15.11
N ILE A 125 1.85 0.60 -14.14
CA ILE A 125 1.72 1.96 -13.58
C ILE A 125 1.93 3.01 -14.69
N GLU A 126 2.91 2.83 -15.58
CA GLU A 126 3.15 3.74 -16.71
C GLU A 126 1.98 3.82 -17.69
N LYS A 127 1.10 2.81 -17.73
CA LYS A 127 -0.07 2.76 -18.61
C LYS A 127 -1.36 3.26 -17.95
N GLN A 128 -1.51 3.06 -16.64
CA GLN A 128 -2.77 3.28 -15.91
C GLN A 128 -2.65 4.34 -14.81
N GLY A 129 -1.46 4.89 -14.60
CA GLY A 129 -1.16 5.86 -13.56
C GLY A 129 0.05 6.70 -13.93
N LEU A 130 0.95 6.91 -13.00
CA LEU A 130 2.07 7.82 -13.16
C LEU A 130 3.36 7.26 -12.52
N THR A 131 4.46 7.32 -13.25
CA THR A 131 5.80 7.15 -12.67
C THR A 131 6.55 8.49 -12.72
N LEU A 132 7.12 8.91 -11.61
CA LEU A 132 7.87 10.16 -11.45
C LEU A 132 9.30 9.89 -11.00
N SER A 133 10.25 10.67 -11.52
CA SER A 133 11.66 10.64 -11.09
C SER A 133 12.29 12.02 -11.22
N GLU A 134 13.17 12.37 -10.31
CA GLU A 134 14.06 13.52 -10.45
C GLU A 134 15.38 13.15 -11.15
N TYR A 135 15.61 11.86 -11.41
CA TYR A 135 16.84 11.35 -11.99
C TYR A 135 16.72 11.22 -13.52
N PRO A 136 17.62 11.86 -14.27
CA PRO A 136 17.64 11.75 -15.72
C PRO A 136 17.99 10.33 -16.18
N PRO A 137 17.58 9.95 -17.42
CA PRO A 137 18.04 8.71 -18.03
C PRO A 137 19.57 8.64 -18.11
N GLY A 138 20.11 7.43 -17.97
CA GLY A 138 21.55 7.16 -18.04
C GLY A 138 22.30 7.34 -16.73
N LEU A 139 21.67 7.87 -15.68
CA LEU A 139 22.31 8.02 -14.39
C LEU A 139 22.41 6.67 -13.67
N GLU A 140 23.58 6.35 -13.10
CA GLU A 140 23.75 5.15 -12.32
C GLU A 140 22.99 5.22 -10.99
N ILE A 141 22.40 4.07 -10.59
CA ILE A 141 21.62 3.97 -9.34
C ILE A 141 22.59 4.04 -8.15
N GLN A 142 22.31 4.97 -7.23
CA GLN A 142 23.05 5.11 -5.97
C GLN A 142 22.11 4.81 -4.79
N LYS A 143 22.65 4.23 -3.71
CA LYS A 143 21.88 3.91 -2.50
C LYS A 143 21.25 5.16 -1.85
N SER A 144 21.93 6.29 -1.90
CA SER A 144 21.43 7.58 -1.38
C SER A 144 20.17 8.05 -2.09
N PHE A 145 19.97 7.73 -3.37
CA PHE A 145 18.80 8.15 -4.14
C PHE A 145 17.48 7.61 -3.59
N PHE A 146 17.51 6.43 -2.97
CA PHE A 146 16.30 5.86 -2.36
C PHE A 146 15.82 6.68 -1.16
N LEU A 147 16.74 7.22 -0.35
CA LEU A 147 16.40 8.08 0.77
C LEU A 147 16.00 9.49 0.29
N GLN A 148 16.71 10.04 -0.71
CA GLN A 148 16.38 11.33 -1.29
C GLN A 148 15.01 11.32 -1.98
N ARG A 149 14.69 10.26 -2.74
CA ARG A 149 13.40 10.10 -3.40
C ARG A 149 12.23 10.10 -2.42
N ASN A 150 12.42 9.63 -1.19
CA ASN A 150 11.33 9.51 -0.21
C ASN A 150 10.60 10.84 0.03
N ARG A 151 11.31 11.98 -0.09
CA ARG A 151 10.68 13.30 0.01
C ARG A 151 9.65 13.57 -1.08
N LEU A 152 9.78 12.95 -2.27
CA LEU A 152 8.81 13.11 -3.35
C LEU A 152 7.51 12.36 -3.05
N ILE A 153 7.59 11.18 -2.43
CA ILE A 153 6.41 10.42 -2.02
C ILE A 153 5.58 11.24 -1.05
N VAL A 154 6.24 11.76 -0.03
CA VAL A 154 5.60 12.54 1.02
C VAL A 154 5.17 13.92 0.52
N GLY A 155 6.00 14.58 -0.28
CA GLY A 155 5.70 15.89 -0.85
C GLY A 155 4.47 15.89 -1.75
N LEU A 156 4.20 14.81 -2.48
CA LEU A 156 3.01 14.64 -3.30
C LEU A 156 1.75 14.34 -2.49
N SER A 157 1.88 13.82 -1.27
CA SER A 157 0.76 13.36 -0.46
C SER A 157 0.30 14.40 0.56
N ARG A 158 -0.96 14.30 0.99
CA ARG A 158 -1.47 15.05 2.14
C ARG A 158 -1.10 14.39 3.47
N GLY A 159 -0.93 13.08 3.46
CA GLY A 159 -0.52 12.32 4.63
C GLY A 159 0.10 10.99 4.24
N ILE A 160 0.71 10.34 5.21
CA ILE A 160 1.40 9.07 5.06
C ILE A 160 0.89 8.07 6.08
N CYS A 161 0.58 6.84 5.66
CA CYS A 161 0.30 5.73 6.56
C CYS A 161 1.40 4.67 6.49
N VAL A 162 1.94 4.33 7.65
CA VAL A 162 2.92 3.26 7.81
C VAL A 162 2.21 2.00 8.28
N VAL A 163 2.27 0.93 7.48
CA VAL A 163 1.57 -0.34 7.78
C VAL A 163 2.41 -1.28 8.63
N GLU A 164 3.65 -1.50 8.26
CA GLU A 164 4.64 -2.22 9.06
C GLU A 164 6.02 -1.57 8.87
N ALA A 165 6.74 -1.35 9.96
CA ALA A 165 8.11 -0.86 9.93
C ALA A 165 8.86 -1.25 11.19
N ARG A 166 10.14 -1.63 11.04
CA ARG A 166 11.07 -1.70 12.17
C ARG A 166 11.47 -0.28 12.60
N GLU A 167 11.87 -0.08 13.84
CA GLU A 167 12.33 1.24 14.32
C GLU A 167 13.46 1.85 13.49
N SER A 168 14.39 1.03 13.02
CA SER A 168 15.55 1.48 12.22
C SER A 168 15.32 1.32 10.71
N SER A 169 14.09 1.40 10.22
CA SER A 169 13.80 1.21 8.79
C SER A 169 13.94 2.51 7.98
N GLY A 170 14.19 2.37 6.68
CA GLY A 170 14.15 3.51 5.74
C GLY A 170 12.77 4.19 5.64
N THR A 171 11.71 3.53 6.11
CA THR A 171 10.36 4.09 6.22
C THR A 171 10.32 5.22 7.23
N MET A 172 11.12 5.17 8.31
CA MET A 172 11.21 6.26 9.29
C MET A 172 11.79 7.55 8.69
N ASN A 173 12.60 7.46 7.63
CA ASN A 173 13.04 8.64 6.89
C ASN A 173 11.86 9.34 6.18
N GLN A 174 10.88 8.57 5.67
CA GLN A 174 9.67 9.15 5.07
C GLN A 174 8.80 9.83 6.13
N VAL A 175 8.67 9.24 7.32
CA VAL A 175 7.96 9.86 8.44
C VAL A 175 8.60 11.18 8.84
N ARG A 176 9.94 11.25 8.90
CA ARG A 176 10.64 12.51 9.18
C ARG A 176 10.31 13.56 8.14
N HIS A 177 10.37 13.24 6.85
CA HIS A 177 9.94 14.17 5.79
C HIS A 177 8.48 14.58 5.94
N ALA A 178 7.59 13.68 6.40
CA ALA A 178 6.19 14.04 6.63
C ALA A 178 6.05 15.11 7.71
N LEU A 179 6.76 14.95 8.83
CA LEU A 179 6.77 15.94 9.90
C LEU A 179 7.39 17.28 9.45
N ASP A 180 8.52 17.22 8.73
CA ASP A 180 9.20 18.40 8.19
C ASP A 180 8.30 19.20 7.22
N PHE A 181 7.47 18.51 6.44
CA PHE A 181 6.57 19.12 5.44
C PHE A 181 5.16 19.40 5.97
N GLY A 182 4.91 19.19 7.27
CA GLY A 182 3.58 19.38 7.89
C GLY A 182 2.52 18.44 7.30
N ARG A 183 2.91 17.22 6.93
CA ARG A 183 1.99 16.18 6.45
C ARG A 183 1.55 15.28 7.61
N ASP A 184 0.30 14.85 7.56
CA ASP A 184 -0.27 14.00 8.61
C ASP A 184 0.37 12.62 8.61
N VAL A 185 0.68 12.11 9.80
CA VAL A 185 1.27 10.78 9.98
C VAL A 185 0.25 9.84 10.60
N PHE A 186 0.03 8.74 9.91
CA PHE A 186 -0.85 7.66 10.32
C PHE A 186 -0.05 6.38 10.51
N SER A 187 -0.51 5.51 11.39
CA SER A 187 0.17 4.26 11.67
C SER A 187 -0.81 3.14 11.98
N VAL A 188 -0.54 1.97 11.43
CA VAL A 188 -1.31 0.77 11.74
C VAL A 188 -0.75 0.12 13.00
N PRO A 189 -1.59 -0.21 14.00
CA PRO A 189 -1.15 -0.91 15.19
C PRO A 189 -0.80 -2.36 14.87
N GLY A 190 0.08 -2.95 15.66
CA GLY A 190 0.40 -4.36 15.52
C GLY A 190 0.88 -5.00 16.81
N SER A 191 1.18 -6.29 16.74
CA SER A 191 1.63 -7.05 17.90
C SER A 191 2.93 -6.46 18.50
N ILE A 192 2.94 -6.26 19.81
CA ILE A 192 4.14 -5.82 20.55
C ILE A 192 5.28 -6.85 20.50
N PHE A 193 4.98 -8.10 20.16
CA PHE A 193 5.97 -9.16 19.99
C PHE A 193 6.55 -9.22 18.57
N SER A 194 5.99 -8.45 17.62
CA SER A 194 6.47 -8.40 16.25
C SER A 194 7.49 -7.28 16.06
N PRO A 195 8.75 -7.60 15.70
CA PRO A 195 9.73 -6.55 15.36
C PRO A 195 9.32 -5.69 14.16
N LEU A 196 8.41 -6.17 13.31
CA LEU A 196 7.89 -5.43 12.16
C LEU A 196 6.88 -4.35 12.58
N CYS A 197 6.30 -4.46 13.77
CA CYS A 197 5.35 -3.49 14.31
C CYS A 197 6.00 -2.53 15.34
N ALA A 198 7.27 -2.73 15.69
CA ALA A 198 7.94 -1.90 16.69
C ALA A 198 7.95 -0.41 16.29
N GLY A 199 8.27 -0.12 15.02
CA GLY A 199 8.29 1.26 14.53
C GLY A 199 6.88 1.86 14.44
N THR A 200 5.88 1.10 13.97
CA THR A 200 4.50 1.60 13.88
C THR A 200 3.89 1.85 15.27
N ASN A 201 4.11 0.95 16.22
CA ASN A 201 3.65 1.15 17.60
C ASN A 201 4.34 2.36 18.26
N ARG A 202 5.63 2.56 17.99
CA ARG A 202 6.35 3.77 18.45
C ARG A 202 5.76 5.04 17.86
N LEU A 203 5.46 5.08 16.57
CA LEU A 203 4.81 6.23 15.94
C LEU A 203 3.47 6.58 16.61
N LEU A 204 2.67 5.57 16.98
CA LEU A 204 1.43 5.78 17.71
C LEU A 204 1.67 6.41 19.09
N GLN A 205 2.72 5.99 19.81
CA GLN A 205 3.11 6.62 21.08
C GLN A 205 3.59 8.06 20.91
N GLU A 206 4.20 8.37 19.75
CA GLU A 206 4.68 9.72 19.39
C GLU A 206 3.56 10.62 18.83
N GLY A 207 2.31 10.13 18.75
CA GLY A 207 1.14 10.92 18.37
C GLY A 207 0.67 10.74 16.93
N ALA A 208 1.17 9.74 16.20
CA ALA A 208 0.61 9.40 14.90
C ALA A 208 -0.84 8.93 15.02
N HIS A 209 -1.66 9.23 14.02
CA HIS A 209 -3.07 8.81 14.00
C HIS A 209 -3.18 7.30 13.83
N LEU A 210 -3.92 6.65 14.72
CA LEU A 210 -4.17 5.22 14.67
C LEU A 210 -5.10 4.88 13.51
N VAL A 211 -4.72 3.89 12.69
CA VAL A 211 -5.50 3.40 11.56
C VAL A 211 -5.88 1.94 11.78
N ARG A 212 -7.18 1.67 11.85
CA ARG A 212 -7.78 0.34 11.90
C ARG A 212 -8.33 -0.08 10.53
N ASN A 213 -8.81 0.92 9.78
CA ASN A 213 -9.38 0.76 8.44
C ASN A 213 -9.28 2.09 7.67
N ALA A 214 -9.67 2.10 6.40
CA ALA A 214 -9.61 3.27 5.55
C ALA A 214 -10.53 4.41 6.01
N ASP A 215 -11.62 4.11 6.72
CA ASP A 215 -12.55 5.13 7.19
C ASP A 215 -11.92 6.06 8.24
N ASP A 216 -10.93 5.58 9.01
CA ASP A 216 -10.20 6.41 9.95
C ASP A 216 -9.43 7.52 9.19
N ILE A 217 -8.84 7.21 8.03
CA ILE A 217 -8.14 8.18 7.16
C ILE A 217 -9.16 9.08 6.44
N LEU A 218 -10.19 8.50 5.84
CA LEU A 218 -11.19 9.25 5.09
C LEU A 218 -11.92 10.26 5.97
N ARG A 219 -12.32 9.85 7.19
CA ARG A 219 -12.97 10.73 8.17
C ARG A 219 -12.07 11.87 8.61
N PHE A 220 -10.79 11.63 8.79
CA PHE A 220 -9.83 12.67 9.14
C PHE A 220 -9.78 13.80 8.10
N TYR A 221 -9.91 13.46 6.80
CA TYR A 221 -9.94 14.43 5.72
C TYR A 221 -11.36 14.92 5.35
N GLY A 222 -12.38 14.56 6.12
CA GLY A 222 -13.77 14.95 5.84
C GLY A 222 -14.34 14.29 4.56
N LEU A 223 -13.73 13.21 4.12
CA LEU A 223 -14.15 12.39 2.99
C LEU A 223 -14.96 11.19 3.51
N GLU A 224 -15.96 11.46 4.33
CA GLU A 224 -16.88 10.39 4.69
C GLU A 224 -17.39 9.76 3.40
N ARG A 225 -17.28 8.43 3.28
CA ARG A 225 -18.11 7.75 2.30
C ARG A 225 -19.51 8.29 2.60
N VAL A 226 -20.11 8.97 1.63
CA VAL A 226 -21.56 9.13 1.66
C VAL A 226 -22.02 7.70 1.86
N SER A 227 -22.42 7.37 3.08
CA SER A 227 -23.02 6.09 3.37
C SER A 227 -24.13 5.99 2.35
N ALA A 228 -23.86 5.28 1.26
CA ALA A 228 -24.98 4.69 0.55
C ALA A 228 -25.80 4.14 1.70
N LEU A 229 -27.00 4.67 1.86
CA LEU A 229 -28.07 4.25 2.76
C LEU A 229 -27.80 2.84 3.25
N PRO A 230 -28.03 2.50 4.52
CA PRO A 230 -27.72 1.18 5.02
C PRO A 230 -28.00 0.25 3.86
N LYS A 231 -26.95 -0.43 3.37
CA LYS A 231 -27.21 -1.46 2.38
C LYS A 231 -28.31 -2.26 3.02
N GLU A 232 -29.57 -2.02 2.55
CA GLU A 232 -30.48 -3.13 2.56
C GLU A 232 -29.58 -4.25 2.11
N THR A 233 -29.34 -5.17 2.99
CA THR A 233 -28.72 -6.44 2.68
C THR A 233 -29.49 -6.95 1.49
N VAL A 234 -29.12 -6.51 0.29
CA VAL A 234 -29.32 -7.34 -0.87
C VAL A 234 -28.44 -8.51 -0.49
N ASP A 235 -29.11 -9.55 0.01
CA ASP A 235 -28.52 -10.83 0.30
C ASP A 235 -27.57 -11.13 -0.84
N ALA A 236 -26.27 -10.82 -0.65
CA ALA A 236 -25.26 -11.53 -1.36
C ALA A 236 -25.62 -12.98 -1.08
N PRO A 237 -25.84 -13.83 -2.12
CA PRO A 237 -26.38 -15.15 -1.91
C PRO A 237 -25.61 -15.72 -0.74
N ALA A 238 -26.29 -15.97 0.37
CA ALA A 238 -25.68 -16.40 1.61
C ALA A 238 -24.80 -17.56 1.20
N ILE A 239 -23.45 -17.38 1.25
CA ILE A 239 -22.53 -18.45 0.95
C ILE A 239 -22.85 -19.44 2.07
N SER A 240 -23.71 -20.41 1.77
CA SER A 240 -24.10 -21.42 2.75
C SER A 240 -22.90 -22.35 2.87
N ILE A 241 -22.09 -22.09 3.87
CA ILE A 241 -21.02 -23.00 4.28
C ILE A 241 -21.64 -24.08 5.18
N SER A 242 -21.04 -25.27 5.11
CA SER A 242 -21.48 -26.37 5.96
C SER A 242 -21.28 -26.03 7.45
N PRO A 243 -22.06 -26.68 8.34
CA PRO A 243 -21.86 -26.50 9.80
C PRO A 243 -20.43 -26.80 10.26
N MET A 244 -19.72 -27.70 9.56
CA MET A 244 -18.31 -27.99 9.83
C MET A 244 -17.40 -26.83 9.40
N ALA A 245 -17.62 -26.24 8.24
CA ALA A 245 -16.90 -25.08 7.77
C ALA A 245 -17.15 -23.87 8.70
N GLN A 246 -18.35 -23.69 9.20
CA GLN A 246 -18.67 -22.64 10.15
C GLN A 246 -17.85 -22.78 11.45
N ARG A 247 -17.76 -23.99 12.03
CA ARG A 247 -16.93 -24.24 13.22
C ARG A 247 -15.45 -23.90 13.00
N ILE A 248 -14.91 -24.23 11.83
CA ILE A 248 -13.52 -23.88 11.48
C ILE A 248 -13.39 -22.37 11.28
N TYR A 249 -14.36 -21.72 10.64
CA TYR A 249 -14.37 -20.28 10.44
C TYR A 249 -14.36 -19.49 11.77
N ASP A 250 -15.06 -19.96 12.78
CA ASP A 250 -15.12 -19.35 14.11
C ASP A 250 -13.78 -19.47 14.86
N VAL A 251 -13.00 -20.52 14.60
CA VAL A 251 -11.67 -20.73 15.17
C VAL A 251 -10.60 -19.92 14.44
N LEU A 252 -10.76 -19.72 13.12
CA LEU A 252 -9.79 -18.97 12.33
C LEU A 252 -9.74 -17.51 12.76
N THR A 253 -8.51 -16.99 12.89
CA THR A 253 -8.22 -15.58 13.17
C THR A 253 -7.41 -14.97 12.04
N CYS A 254 -7.11 -13.66 12.13
CA CYS A 254 -6.17 -12.99 11.22
C CYS A 254 -4.70 -13.41 11.50
N GLN A 255 -4.44 -14.17 12.55
CA GLN A 255 -3.12 -14.74 12.82
C GLN A 255 -3.03 -16.14 12.19
N PRO A 256 -1.89 -16.49 11.56
CA PRO A 256 -1.71 -17.78 10.94
C PRO A 256 -1.77 -18.91 11.97
N LEU A 257 -2.64 -19.89 11.74
CA LEU A 257 -2.76 -21.11 12.53
C LEU A 257 -2.34 -22.31 11.70
N THR A 258 -1.62 -23.24 12.29
CA THR A 258 -1.29 -24.52 11.67
C THR A 258 -2.51 -25.44 11.68
N LEU A 259 -2.52 -26.44 10.78
CA LEU A 259 -3.61 -27.42 10.74
C LEU A 259 -3.81 -28.11 12.12
N ALA A 260 -2.73 -28.45 12.83
CA ALA A 260 -2.81 -29.06 14.14
C ALA A 260 -3.52 -28.15 15.16
N GLN A 261 -3.14 -26.87 15.21
CA GLN A 261 -3.78 -25.89 16.09
C GLN A 261 -5.27 -25.70 15.79
N ILE A 262 -5.65 -25.74 14.51
CA ILE A 262 -7.06 -25.63 14.11
C ILE A 262 -7.83 -26.89 14.49
N CYS A 263 -7.26 -28.07 14.29
CA CYS A 263 -7.86 -29.35 14.72
C CYS A 263 -8.13 -29.37 16.23
N ASP A 264 -7.13 -28.98 17.01
CA ASP A 264 -7.23 -28.93 18.47
C ASP A 264 -8.29 -27.92 18.94
N ALA A 265 -8.26 -26.73 18.36
CA ALA A 265 -9.21 -25.66 18.75
C ALA A 265 -10.67 -25.94 18.31
N ALA A 266 -10.86 -26.62 17.18
CA ALA A 266 -12.20 -26.98 16.67
C ALA A 266 -12.70 -28.33 17.20
N ASP A 267 -11.85 -29.09 17.90
CA ASP A 267 -12.11 -30.49 18.31
C ASP A 267 -12.59 -31.33 17.11
N MET A 268 -11.78 -31.33 16.03
CA MET A 268 -12.11 -31.99 14.77
C MET A 268 -10.94 -32.79 14.21
N PRO A 269 -11.19 -33.98 13.61
CA PRO A 269 -10.17 -34.75 12.91
C PRO A 269 -9.57 -33.99 11.73
N SER A 270 -8.28 -34.17 11.46
CA SER A 270 -7.54 -33.44 10.42
C SER A 270 -8.16 -33.57 9.01
N ALA A 271 -8.73 -34.71 8.66
CA ALA A 271 -9.40 -34.91 7.38
C ALA A 271 -10.64 -34.03 7.21
N GLN A 272 -11.47 -33.91 8.27
CA GLN A 272 -12.65 -33.05 8.27
C GLN A 272 -12.26 -31.58 8.31
N THR A 273 -11.24 -31.23 9.08
CA THR A 273 -10.69 -29.85 9.15
C THR A 273 -10.17 -29.41 7.79
N MET A 274 -9.45 -30.28 7.05
CA MET A 274 -8.97 -29.96 5.71
C MET A 274 -10.11 -29.78 4.70
N ALA A 275 -11.14 -30.63 4.74
CA ALA A 275 -12.32 -30.48 3.87
C ALA A 275 -13.03 -29.14 4.14
N ALA A 276 -13.22 -28.78 5.41
CA ALA A 276 -13.84 -27.51 5.80
C ALA A 276 -12.98 -26.29 5.42
N LEU A 277 -11.64 -26.37 5.56
CA LEU A 277 -10.73 -25.32 5.11
C LEU A 277 -10.78 -25.12 3.59
N THR A 278 -10.84 -26.22 2.81
CA THR A 278 -11.00 -26.14 1.36
C THR A 278 -12.32 -25.47 0.97
N GLU A 279 -13.42 -25.81 1.66
CA GLU A 279 -14.72 -25.16 1.47
C GLU A 279 -14.64 -23.65 1.75
N LEU A 280 -13.99 -23.26 2.85
CA LEU A 280 -13.79 -21.86 3.20
C LEU A 280 -12.86 -21.12 2.20
N GLU A 281 -11.85 -21.79 1.64
CA GLU A 281 -11.01 -21.20 0.60
C GLU A 281 -11.79 -20.97 -0.70
N LEU A 282 -12.59 -21.93 -1.12
CA LEU A 282 -13.47 -21.80 -2.29
C LEU A 282 -14.53 -20.69 -2.08
N ALA A 283 -15.02 -20.56 -0.86
CA ALA A 283 -15.93 -19.48 -0.47
C ALA A 283 -15.22 -18.11 -0.32
N GLY A 284 -13.89 -18.06 -0.41
CA GLY A 284 -13.12 -16.83 -0.23
C GLY A 284 -13.00 -16.33 1.22
N LEU A 285 -13.40 -17.15 2.19
CA LEU A 285 -13.46 -16.83 3.63
C LEU A 285 -12.16 -17.16 4.40
N SER A 286 -11.29 -17.99 3.83
CA SER A 286 -9.96 -18.28 4.36
C SER A 286 -8.91 -18.27 3.25
N CYS A 287 -7.62 -18.27 3.62
CA CYS A 287 -6.56 -18.56 2.68
C CYS A 287 -5.43 -19.34 3.35
N GLN A 288 -4.82 -20.24 2.56
CA GLN A 288 -3.62 -20.95 2.95
C GLN A 288 -2.39 -20.08 2.73
N MET A 289 -1.53 -20.06 3.75
CA MET A 289 -0.25 -19.36 3.75
C MET A 289 0.93 -20.34 3.56
N ALA A 290 2.11 -19.80 3.30
CA ALA A 290 3.33 -20.59 3.26
C ALA A 290 3.52 -21.36 4.57
N GLY A 291 3.97 -22.63 4.50
CA GLY A 291 4.15 -23.48 5.69
C GLY A 291 2.88 -24.18 6.18
N ARG A 292 1.86 -24.32 5.33
CA ARG A 292 0.57 -24.95 5.66
C ARG A 292 -0.12 -24.30 6.87
N GLN A 293 -0.07 -23.00 6.94
CA GLN A 293 -0.82 -22.18 7.88
C GLN A 293 -2.05 -21.59 7.20
N PHE A 294 -3.09 -21.33 7.96
CA PHE A 294 -4.37 -20.78 7.46
C PHE A 294 -4.76 -19.54 8.26
N ILE A 295 -5.35 -18.58 7.59
CA ILE A 295 -5.89 -17.37 8.19
C ILE A 295 -7.33 -17.15 7.73
N ARG A 296 -8.10 -16.48 8.56
CA ARG A 296 -9.42 -15.93 8.20
C ARG A 296 -9.21 -14.74 7.27
N LYS A 297 -9.90 -14.71 6.14
CA LYS A 297 -10.01 -13.48 5.36
C LYS A 297 -11.04 -12.55 5.99
N GLY A 298 -10.69 -11.28 6.16
CA GLY A 298 -11.65 -10.26 6.57
C GLY A 298 -12.75 -10.12 5.51
N SER A 299 -13.98 -10.06 5.94
CA SER A 299 -15.16 -9.74 5.13
C SER A 299 -15.16 -8.26 4.74
#